data_ad3ccf07ae79b3d0af82fb7398c82427
#
_entry.id   ad3ccf07ae79b3d0af82fb7398c82427
#
_cell.length_a   1.000
_cell.length_b   1.000
_cell.length_c   1.000
_cell.angle_alpha   90.00
_cell.angle_beta   90.00
_cell.angle_gamma   90.00
#
_symmetry.space_group_name_H-M   'P 1'
#
loop_
_entity.id
_entity.type
_entity.pdbx_description
1 polymer ?
#
loop_
_entity_poly.entity_id
_entity_poly.type
_entity_poly.pdbx_seq_one_letter_code
_entity_poly.pdbx_strand_id
1 'polypeptide(L)'
;VVFTLILELAVHPVDFSPAQGAVEFLRVSGVGLLVGFGLGYVAYRLIRQIDDYLVETVLSAVLAYGSYLLAEQVHASGVLAVVAAGLMIGNSGRRYGMSHTTRNVLIHNWEFMAFLANSFVFLLIGLQVNLEKLADNLWLLVAAIVVTLLARMITVFGFSPLLNLFSRNRTPATWQAVMVWGGLRGGIALALALTLPAALVGHSQVLVMTFGVVLFTLGVQATTMPMVL
;
A
#
# COMPACT_ATOMS: atom_id res chain seq x y z
N VAL A 1 3.40 -4.43 -8.29
CA VAL A 1 4.29 -4.36 -9.48
C VAL A 1 5.75 -4.66 -9.11
N VAL A 2 6.42 -3.84 -8.24
CA VAL A 2 7.83 -4.11 -7.85
C VAL A 2 7.99 -5.49 -7.23
N PHE A 3 7.08 -5.88 -6.35
CA PHE A 3 7.10 -7.21 -5.74
C PHE A 3 7.01 -8.34 -6.77
N THR A 4 6.11 -8.22 -7.76
CA THR A 4 5.97 -9.24 -8.81
C THR A 4 7.21 -9.34 -9.69
N LEU A 5 7.84 -8.21 -10.02
CA LEU A 5 9.11 -8.20 -10.79
C LEU A 5 10.28 -8.82 -10.00
N ILE A 6 10.38 -8.54 -8.70
CA ILE A 6 11.40 -9.16 -7.84
C ILE A 6 11.13 -10.67 -7.71
N LEU A 7 9.88 -11.07 -7.62
CA LEU A 7 9.50 -12.48 -7.58
C LEU A 7 9.87 -13.19 -8.89
N GLU A 8 9.59 -12.58 -10.03
CA GLU A 8 9.95 -13.11 -11.35
C GLU A 8 11.47 -13.27 -11.50
N LEU A 9 12.24 -12.26 -11.06
CA LEU A 9 13.71 -12.35 -10.99
C LEU A 9 14.17 -13.51 -10.09
N ALA A 10 13.50 -13.73 -8.97
CA ALA A 10 13.87 -14.79 -8.03
C ALA A 10 13.53 -16.20 -8.54
N VAL A 11 12.45 -16.33 -9.34
CA VAL A 11 11.99 -17.63 -9.88
C VAL A 11 12.67 -17.96 -11.21
N HIS A 12 12.90 -16.95 -12.07
CA HIS A 12 13.48 -17.11 -13.42
C HIS A 12 14.68 -16.18 -13.64
N PRO A 13 15.81 -16.38 -12.92
CA PRO A 13 16.93 -15.45 -12.97
C PRO A 13 17.66 -15.41 -14.32
N VAL A 14 17.58 -16.49 -15.12
CA VAL A 14 18.28 -16.62 -16.41
C VAL A 14 17.59 -15.81 -17.51
N ASP A 15 16.28 -15.69 -17.47
CA ASP A 15 15.47 -15.03 -18.50
C ASP A 15 15.20 -13.55 -18.19
N PHE A 16 15.60 -13.06 -17.02
CA PHE A 16 15.31 -11.69 -16.59
C PHE A 16 16.27 -10.68 -17.22
N SER A 17 15.71 -9.77 -18.03
CA SER A 17 16.42 -8.60 -18.53
C SER A 17 15.96 -7.34 -17.74
N PRO A 18 16.89 -6.55 -17.16
CA PRO A 18 16.53 -5.32 -16.45
C PRO A 18 15.78 -4.31 -17.31
N ALA A 19 16.07 -4.27 -18.61
CA ALA A 19 15.37 -3.40 -19.56
C ALA A 19 13.91 -3.85 -19.75
N GLN A 20 13.68 -5.16 -19.90
CA GLN A 20 12.32 -5.71 -19.99
C GLN A 20 11.54 -5.49 -18.69
N GLY A 21 12.17 -5.70 -17.54
CA GLY A 21 11.57 -5.42 -16.25
C GLY A 21 11.16 -3.94 -16.09
N ALA A 22 11.99 -3.00 -16.56
CA ALA A 22 11.66 -1.57 -16.53
C ALA A 22 10.48 -1.24 -17.47
N VAL A 23 10.44 -1.79 -18.66
CA VAL A 23 9.33 -1.61 -19.61
C VAL A 23 8.04 -2.19 -19.03
N GLU A 24 8.09 -3.40 -18.47
CA GLU A 24 6.92 -4.04 -17.88
C GLU A 24 6.43 -3.26 -16.64
N PHE A 25 7.33 -2.75 -15.81
CA PHE A 25 6.98 -1.85 -14.71
C PHE A 25 6.21 -0.62 -15.20
N LEU A 26 6.73 0.06 -16.22
CA LEU A 26 6.08 1.25 -16.79
C LEU A 26 4.74 0.92 -17.44
N ARG A 27 4.66 -0.19 -18.15
CA ARG A 27 3.42 -0.67 -18.77
C ARG A 27 2.36 -0.96 -17.73
N VAL A 28 2.64 -1.86 -16.79
CA VAL A 28 1.69 -2.32 -15.77
C VAL A 28 1.24 -1.17 -14.88
N SER A 29 2.17 -0.29 -14.50
CA SER A 29 1.86 0.88 -13.68
C SER A 29 1.11 1.95 -14.49
N GLY A 30 1.58 2.27 -15.69
CA GLY A 30 0.98 3.30 -16.55
C GLY A 30 -0.43 2.95 -17.00
N VAL A 31 -0.65 1.71 -17.46
CA VAL A 31 -1.98 1.25 -17.85
C VAL A 31 -2.93 1.21 -16.64
N GLY A 32 -2.45 0.76 -15.47
CA GLY A 32 -3.24 0.79 -14.23
C GLY A 32 -3.69 2.20 -13.86
N LEU A 33 -2.78 3.17 -13.90
CA LEU A 33 -3.12 4.58 -13.64
C LEU A 33 -4.12 5.12 -14.68
N LEU A 34 -3.95 4.83 -15.96
CA LEU A 34 -4.87 5.27 -17.02
C LEU A 34 -6.28 4.70 -16.83
N VAL A 35 -6.41 3.40 -16.54
CA VAL A 35 -7.68 2.77 -16.21
C VAL A 35 -8.34 3.45 -15.02
N GLY A 36 -7.58 3.67 -13.95
CA GLY A 36 -8.09 4.31 -12.74
C GLY A 36 -8.53 5.75 -12.95
N PHE A 37 -7.74 6.57 -13.63
CA PHE A 37 -8.12 7.95 -13.95
C PHE A 37 -9.32 8.00 -14.92
N GLY A 38 -9.38 7.11 -15.93
CA GLY A 38 -10.50 7.04 -16.86
C GLY A 38 -11.82 6.72 -16.16
N LEU A 39 -11.83 5.65 -15.36
CA LEU A 39 -13.01 5.25 -14.58
C LEU A 39 -13.37 6.29 -13.51
N GLY A 40 -12.37 6.85 -12.84
CA GLY A 40 -12.54 7.93 -11.86
C GLY A 40 -13.17 9.17 -12.47
N TYR A 41 -12.78 9.52 -13.71
CA TYR A 41 -13.40 10.63 -14.45
C TYR A 41 -14.87 10.34 -14.81
N VAL A 42 -15.17 9.13 -15.27
CA VAL A 42 -16.56 8.71 -15.55
C VAL A 42 -17.41 8.79 -14.28
N ALA A 43 -16.93 8.20 -13.19
CA ALA A 43 -17.63 8.25 -11.91
C ALA A 43 -17.83 9.68 -11.41
N TYR A 44 -16.81 10.55 -11.53
CA TYR A 44 -16.93 11.98 -11.21
C TYR A 44 -18.05 12.65 -12.00
N ARG A 45 -18.15 12.36 -13.31
CA ARG A 45 -19.22 12.91 -14.17
C ARG A 45 -20.60 12.44 -13.74
N LEU A 46 -20.73 11.17 -13.32
CA LEU A 46 -21.99 10.61 -12.81
C LEU A 46 -22.38 11.23 -11.47
N ILE A 47 -21.46 11.32 -10.51
CA ILE A 47 -21.69 11.90 -9.19
C ILE A 47 -22.21 13.34 -9.29
N ARG A 48 -21.71 14.14 -10.23
CA ARG A 48 -22.18 15.52 -10.44
C ARG A 48 -23.66 15.63 -10.85
N GLN A 49 -24.27 14.56 -11.32
CA GLN A 49 -25.66 14.54 -11.79
C GLN A 49 -26.62 13.94 -10.74
N ILE A 50 -26.08 13.39 -9.67
CA ILE A 50 -26.82 12.68 -8.65
C ILE A 50 -26.59 13.44 -7.32
N ASP A 51 -27.66 13.75 -6.59
CA ASP A 51 -27.59 14.35 -5.26
C ASP A 51 -28.22 13.40 -4.24
N ASP A 52 -27.65 12.18 -4.16
CA ASP A 52 -28.05 11.15 -3.21
C ASP A 52 -26.80 10.49 -2.61
N TYR A 53 -26.60 10.69 -1.30
CA TYR A 53 -25.42 10.21 -0.60
C TYR A 53 -25.28 8.68 -0.60
N LEU A 54 -26.40 7.93 -0.64
CA LEU A 54 -26.35 6.46 -0.70
C LEU A 54 -25.87 6.00 -2.07
N VAL A 55 -26.43 6.57 -3.15
CA VAL A 55 -26.04 6.25 -4.53
C VAL A 55 -24.58 6.62 -4.77
N GLU A 56 -24.13 7.77 -4.31
CA GLU A 56 -22.74 8.21 -4.43
C GLU A 56 -21.78 7.30 -3.65
N THR A 57 -22.18 6.85 -2.46
CA THR A 57 -21.37 5.91 -1.66
C THR A 57 -21.24 4.55 -2.36
N VAL A 58 -22.35 3.99 -2.86
CA VAL A 58 -22.34 2.74 -3.62
C VAL A 58 -21.50 2.89 -4.89
N LEU A 59 -21.66 4.00 -5.62
CA LEU A 59 -20.90 4.28 -6.84
C LEU A 59 -19.38 4.35 -6.55
N SER A 60 -18.97 4.89 -5.39
CA SER A 60 -17.58 4.90 -4.98
C SER A 60 -17.04 3.47 -4.71
N ALA A 61 -17.86 2.59 -4.15
CA ALA A 61 -17.50 1.19 -3.94
C ALA A 61 -17.40 0.44 -5.29
N VAL A 62 -18.40 0.62 -6.17
CA VAL A 62 -18.38 0.05 -7.53
C VAL A 62 -17.15 0.54 -8.29
N LEU A 63 -16.79 1.81 -8.16
CA LEU A 63 -15.57 2.34 -8.77
C LEU A 63 -14.31 1.68 -8.22
N ALA A 64 -14.19 1.51 -6.91
CA ALA A 64 -13.01 0.91 -6.30
C ALA A 64 -12.82 -0.54 -6.76
N TYR A 65 -13.84 -1.38 -6.61
CA TYR A 65 -13.78 -2.77 -7.05
C TYR A 65 -13.73 -2.91 -8.58
N GLY A 66 -14.49 -2.11 -9.30
CA GLY A 66 -14.53 -2.13 -10.76
C GLY A 66 -13.19 -1.71 -11.39
N SER A 67 -12.54 -0.67 -10.85
CA SER A 67 -11.23 -0.26 -11.34
C SER A 67 -10.16 -1.31 -11.07
N TYR A 68 -10.22 -1.99 -9.92
CA TYR A 68 -9.34 -3.11 -9.61
C TYR A 68 -9.51 -4.24 -10.64
N LEU A 69 -10.74 -4.75 -10.78
CA LEU A 69 -11.03 -5.89 -11.66
C LEU A 69 -10.72 -5.61 -13.13
N LEU A 70 -11.07 -4.42 -13.62
CA LEU A 70 -10.81 -4.05 -15.02
C LEU A 70 -9.30 -3.89 -15.28
N ALA A 71 -8.53 -3.36 -14.33
CA ALA A 71 -7.08 -3.29 -14.49
C ALA A 71 -6.44 -4.68 -14.50
N GLU A 72 -6.89 -5.59 -13.63
CA GLU A 72 -6.41 -6.98 -13.63
C GLU A 72 -6.73 -7.71 -14.95
N GLN A 73 -7.91 -7.49 -15.56
CA GLN A 73 -8.27 -8.10 -16.85
C GLN A 73 -7.34 -7.66 -17.98
N VAL A 74 -6.81 -6.44 -17.93
CA VAL A 74 -5.84 -5.95 -18.93
C VAL A 74 -4.39 -6.16 -18.50
N HIS A 75 -4.15 -7.04 -17.51
CA HIS A 75 -2.84 -7.34 -16.96
C HIS A 75 -2.08 -6.09 -16.47
N ALA A 76 -2.81 -5.15 -15.87
CA ALA A 76 -2.29 -3.93 -15.27
C ALA A 76 -2.43 -3.97 -13.73
N SER A 77 -1.85 -2.98 -13.05
CA SER A 77 -1.92 -2.93 -11.59
C SER A 77 -3.30 -2.48 -11.10
N GLY A 78 -4.10 -3.40 -10.55
CA GLY A 78 -5.38 -3.10 -9.93
C GLY A 78 -5.25 -2.12 -8.76
N VAL A 79 -4.20 -2.26 -7.95
CA VAL A 79 -3.95 -1.35 -6.81
C VAL A 79 -3.71 0.09 -7.29
N LEU A 80 -2.88 0.29 -8.32
CA LEU A 80 -2.65 1.63 -8.87
C LEU A 80 -3.88 2.21 -9.53
N ALA A 81 -4.72 1.38 -10.16
CA ALA A 81 -5.99 1.81 -10.72
C ALA A 81 -6.95 2.31 -9.63
N VAL A 82 -7.09 1.58 -8.52
CA VAL A 82 -7.93 2.03 -7.39
C VAL A 82 -7.40 3.33 -6.79
N VAL A 83 -6.09 3.45 -6.60
CA VAL A 83 -5.47 4.68 -6.07
C VAL A 83 -5.75 5.87 -7.00
N ALA A 84 -5.56 5.71 -8.32
CA ALA A 84 -5.82 6.76 -9.29
C ALA A 84 -7.29 7.18 -9.33
N ALA A 85 -8.21 6.20 -9.31
CA ALA A 85 -9.65 6.44 -9.22
C ALA A 85 -10.04 7.17 -7.93
N GLY A 86 -9.48 6.73 -6.80
CA GLY A 86 -9.68 7.36 -5.50
C GLY A 86 -9.17 8.80 -5.43
N LEU A 87 -7.98 9.07 -5.99
CA LEU A 87 -7.43 10.43 -6.09
C LEU A 87 -8.31 11.34 -6.96
N MET A 88 -8.87 10.81 -8.05
CA MET A 88 -9.75 11.56 -8.92
C MET A 88 -11.04 11.98 -8.20
N ILE A 89 -11.70 11.05 -7.52
CA ILE A 89 -12.91 11.36 -6.72
C ILE A 89 -12.54 12.20 -5.49
N GLY A 90 -11.48 11.87 -4.79
CA GLY A 90 -11.06 12.58 -3.58
C GLY A 90 -10.69 14.04 -3.85
N ASN A 91 -10.14 14.36 -5.00
CA ASN A 91 -9.77 15.73 -5.37
C ASN A 91 -10.90 16.45 -6.12
N SER A 92 -11.32 15.92 -7.26
CA SER A 92 -12.29 16.59 -8.14
C SER A 92 -13.74 16.39 -7.67
N GLY A 93 -14.08 15.21 -7.18
CA GLY A 93 -15.41 14.90 -6.65
C GLY A 93 -15.72 15.73 -5.41
N ARG A 94 -14.77 15.83 -4.47
CA ARG A 94 -14.92 16.61 -3.24
C ARG A 94 -15.05 18.12 -3.47
N ARG A 95 -14.42 18.66 -4.54
CA ARG A 95 -14.44 20.11 -4.81
C ARG A 95 -15.67 20.56 -5.60
N TYR A 96 -16.16 19.72 -6.51
CA TYR A 96 -17.11 20.18 -7.54
C TYR A 96 -18.34 19.28 -7.70
N GLY A 97 -18.39 18.13 -7.02
CA GLY A 97 -19.42 17.13 -7.29
C GLY A 97 -20.28 16.73 -6.09
N MET A 98 -19.77 16.78 -4.88
CA MET A 98 -20.44 16.21 -3.70
C MET A 98 -20.96 17.28 -2.75
N SER A 99 -22.13 17.02 -2.14
CA SER A 99 -22.65 17.82 -1.02
C SER A 99 -21.78 17.61 0.24
N HIS A 100 -21.86 18.52 1.21
CA HIS A 100 -21.16 18.38 2.48
C HIS A 100 -21.55 17.11 3.23
N THR A 101 -22.82 16.71 3.15
CA THR A 101 -23.35 15.50 3.78
C THR A 101 -22.74 14.26 3.15
N THR A 102 -22.79 14.13 1.82
CA THR A 102 -22.20 13.01 1.08
C THR A 102 -20.71 12.86 1.36
N ARG A 103 -20.00 13.98 1.37
CA ARG A 103 -18.56 13.97 1.64
C ARG A 103 -18.23 13.35 3.01
N ASN A 104 -18.93 13.74 4.06
CA ASN A 104 -18.70 13.23 5.41
C ASN A 104 -19.07 11.75 5.49
N VAL A 105 -20.23 11.36 4.96
CA VAL A 105 -20.66 9.96 4.91
C VAL A 105 -19.64 9.10 4.17
N LEU A 106 -19.16 9.55 3.01
CA LEU A 106 -18.18 8.83 2.22
C LEU A 106 -16.86 8.62 2.95
N ILE A 107 -16.34 9.66 3.62
CA ILE A 107 -15.09 9.57 4.41
C ILE A 107 -15.25 8.54 5.51
N HIS A 108 -16.30 8.66 6.36
CA HIS A 108 -16.51 7.75 7.46
C HIS A 108 -16.77 6.31 7.01
N ASN A 109 -17.47 6.12 5.89
CA ASN A 109 -17.69 4.80 5.34
C ASN A 109 -16.37 4.14 4.89
N TRP A 110 -15.50 4.88 4.19
CA TRP A 110 -14.21 4.34 3.76
C TRP A 110 -13.22 4.15 4.93
N GLU A 111 -13.25 5.02 5.95
CA GLU A 111 -12.50 4.82 7.19
C GLU A 111 -12.93 3.53 7.89
N PHE A 112 -14.25 3.30 8.01
CA PHE A 112 -14.79 2.08 8.59
C PHE A 112 -14.43 0.83 7.77
N MET A 113 -14.56 0.88 6.44
CA MET A 113 -14.18 -0.22 5.55
C MET A 113 -12.68 -0.53 5.65
N ALA A 114 -11.83 0.47 5.70
CA ALA A 114 -10.39 0.29 5.87
C ALA A 114 -10.05 -0.32 7.22
N PHE A 115 -10.69 0.13 8.30
CA PHE A 115 -10.54 -0.45 9.63
C PHE A 115 -10.97 -1.93 9.64
N LEU A 116 -12.12 -2.22 9.06
CA LEU A 116 -12.66 -3.58 9.00
C LEU A 116 -11.74 -4.51 8.19
N ALA A 117 -11.32 -4.08 7.00
CA ALA A 117 -10.41 -4.83 6.15
C ALA A 117 -9.07 -5.11 6.86
N ASN A 118 -8.47 -4.11 7.48
CA ASN A 118 -7.25 -4.29 8.27
C ASN A 118 -7.45 -5.26 9.43
N SER A 119 -8.57 -5.15 10.17
CA SER A 119 -8.88 -6.03 11.29
C SER A 119 -9.00 -7.48 10.83
N PHE A 120 -9.67 -7.75 9.71
CA PHE A 120 -9.76 -9.09 9.13
C PHE A 120 -8.40 -9.62 8.69
N VAL A 121 -7.61 -8.80 8.01
CA VAL A 121 -6.26 -9.19 7.58
C VAL A 121 -5.42 -9.56 8.80
N PHE A 122 -5.40 -8.73 9.86
CA PHE A 122 -4.63 -9.02 11.07
C PHE A 122 -5.14 -10.25 11.81
N LEU A 123 -6.45 -10.49 11.86
CA LEU A 123 -7.03 -11.70 12.44
C LEU A 123 -6.58 -12.95 11.69
N LEU A 124 -6.74 -12.96 10.36
CA LEU A 124 -6.33 -14.09 9.52
C LEU A 124 -4.84 -14.41 9.68
N ILE A 125 -4.04 -13.35 9.74
CA ILE A 125 -2.60 -13.45 9.95
C ILE A 125 -2.28 -14.03 11.32
N GLY A 126 -2.94 -13.53 12.38
CA GLY A 126 -2.75 -14.05 13.73
C GLY A 126 -3.05 -15.55 13.84
N LEU A 127 -4.03 -16.04 13.07
CA LEU A 127 -4.38 -17.46 13.01
C LEU A 127 -3.34 -18.31 12.27
N GLN A 128 -2.59 -17.73 11.35
CA GLN A 128 -1.57 -18.44 10.56
C GLN A 128 -0.17 -18.42 11.20
N VAL A 129 0.04 -17.58 12.23
CA VAL A 129 1.35 -17.50 12.89
C VAL A 129 1.66 -18.76 13.65
N ASN A 130 2.76 -19.39 13.28
CA ASN A 130 3.38 -20.41 14.10
C ASN A 130 4.46 -19.77 14.98
N LEU A 131 4.15 -19.58 16.27
CA LEU A 131 5.04 -18.96 17.24
C LEU A 131 6.33 -19.75 17.45
N GLU A 132 6.31 -21.08 17.30
CA GLU A 132 7.52 -21.92 17.41
C GLU A 132 8.50 -21.57 16.27
N LYS A 133 8.00 -21.50 15.03
CA LYS A 133 8.84 -21.10 13.88
C LYS A 133 9.39 -19.69 14.01
N LEU A 134 8.65 -18.80 14.66
CA LEU A 134 9.11 -17.44 14.95
C LEU A 134 10.27 -17.46 15.95
N ALA A 135 10.15 -18.26 17.01
CA ALA A 135 11.18 -18.43 18.04
C ALA A 135 12.46 -19.07 17.48
N ASP A 136 12.33 -20.10 16.64
CA ASP A 136 13.47 -20.77 16.01
C ASP A 136 14.25 -19.87 15.05
N ASN A 137 13.62 -18.83 14.52
CA ASN A 137 14.22 -17.91 13.52
C ASN A 137 14.38 -16.49 14.05
N LEU A 138 14.55 -16.30 15.36
CA LEU A 138 14.71 -14.98 16.00
C LEU A 138 15.82 -14.14 15.38
N TRP A 139 16.93 -14.75 14.97
CA TRP A 139 18.02 -14.04 14.31
C TRP A 139 17.59 -13.42 12.98
N LEU A 140 16.89 -14.19 12.13
CA LEU A 140 16.35 -13.69 10.87
C LEU A 140 15.33 -12.59 11.09
N LEU A 141 14.50 -12.71 12.10
CA LEU A 141 13.54 -11.73 12.52
C LEU A 141 14.20 -10.40 12.88
N VAL A 142 15.18 -10.44 13.81
CA VAL A 142 15.91 -9.26 14.24
C VAL A 142 16.66 -8.62 13.08
N ALA A 143 17.31 -9.43 12.24
CA ALA A 143 17.98 -8.94 11.04
C ALA A 143 17.01 -8.23 10.09
N ALA A 144 15.83 -8.80 9.82
CA ALA A 144 14.81 -8.19 8.97
C ALA A 144 14.28 -6.85 9.53
N ILE A 145 14.07 -6.76 10.84
CA ILE A 145 13.67 -5.52 11.51
C ILE A 145 14.77 -4.46 11.35
N VAL A 146 16.01 -4.81 11.68
CA VAL A 146 17.16 -3.88 11.60
C VAL A 146 17.37 -3.39 10.18
N VAL A 147 17.37 -4.30 9.19
CA VAL A 147 17.53 -3.93 7.77
C VAL A 147 16.40 -3.02 7.31
N THR A 148 15.15 -3.30 7.70
CA THR A 148 14.01 -2.46 7.34
C THR A 148 14.11 -1.06 7.94
N LEU A 149 14.53 -0.94 9.20
CA LEU A 149 14.75 0.35 9.87
C LEU A 149 15.91 1.12 9.24
N LEU A 150 17.03 0.44 8.97
CA LEU A 150 18.19 1.06 8.32
C LEU A 150 17.86 1.55 6.91
N ALA A 151 17.20 0.72 6.11
CA ALA A 151 16.77 1.11 4.76
C ALA A 151 15.88 2.36 4.81
N ARG A 152 14.99 2.45 5.80
CA ARG A 152 14.13 3.59 5.99
C ARG A 152 14.88 4.85 6.45
N MET A 153 15.81 4.69 7.41
CA MET A 153 16.69 5.79 7.81
C MET A 153 17.48 6.34 6.62
N ILE A 154 18.11 5.47 5.86
CA ILE A 154 18.88 5.86 4.65
C ILE A 154 17.97 6.58 3.65
N THR A 155 16.77 6.07 3.41
CA THR A 155 15.82 6.71 2.49
C THR A 155 15.40 8.08 2.99
N VAL A 156 14.94 8.20 4.23
CA VAL A 156 14.45 9.47 4.76
C VAL A 156 15.57 10.50 4.88
N PHE A 157 16.69 10.15 5.52
CA PHE A 157 17.80 11.10 5.70
C PHE A 157 18.59 11.36 4.41
N GLY A 158 18.61 10.42 3.47
CA GLY A 158 19.22 10.61 2.16
C GLY A 158 18.43 11.51 1.23
N PHE A 159 17.10 11.35 1.20
CA PHE A 159 16.24 12.17 0.33
C PHE A 159 15.81 13.51 0.94
N SER A 160 15.76 13.62 2.27
CA SER A 160 15.37 14.89 2.93
C SER A 160 16.23 16.07 2.53
N PRO A 161 17.58 16.00 2.52
CA PRO A 161 18.39 17.14 2.09
C PRO A 161 18.18 17.48 0.60
N LEU A 162 17.96 16.47 -0.25
CA LEU A 162 17.67 16.69 -1.66
C LEU A 162 16.32 17.39 -1.86
N LEU A 163 15.28 16.99 -1.11
CA LEU A 163 13.99 17.67 -1.12
C LEU A 163 14.08 19.10 -0.56
N ASN A 164 14.87 19.29 0.50
CA ASN A 164 15.09 20.61 1.10
C ASN A 164 15.85 21.57 0.18
N LEU A 165 16.60 21.05 -0.79
CA LEU A 165 17.29 21.87 -1.80
C LEU A 165 16.29 22.48 -2.80
N PHE A 166 15.22 21.76 -3.11
CA PHE A 166 14.17 22.19 -4.06
C PHE A 166 12.95 22.80 -3.37
N SER A 167 12.81 22.63 -2.05
CA SER A 167 11.64 23.10 -1.30
C SER A 167 11.94 24.41 -0.57
N ARG A 168 10.99 25.34 -0.65
CA ARG A 168 11.03 26.61 0.07
C ARG A 168 10.87 26.43 1.60
N ASN A 169 10.21 25.33 2.00
CA ASN A 169 10.01 24.97 3.41
C ASN A 169 10.89 23.76 3.74
N ARG A 170 11.87 23.97 4.61
CA ARG A 170 12.77 22.90 5.08
C ARG A 170 12.03 21.95 6.02
N THR A 171 12.19 20.66 5.83
CA THR A 171 11.68 19.62 6.73
C THR A 171 12.56 19.55 7.98
N PRO A 172 12.08 19.93 9.17
CA PRO A 172 12.88 19.87 10.40
C PRO A 172 13.22 18.42 10.77
N ALA A 173 14.31 18.23 11.55
CA ALA A 173 14.79 16.89 11.93
C ALA A 173 13.76 16.08 12.73
N THR A 174 12.91 16.75 13.52
CA THR A 174 11.80 16.12 14.23
C THR A 174 10.81 15.43 13.28
N TRP A 175 10.45 16.07 12.19
CA TRP A 175 9.57 15.48 11.18
C TRP A 175 10.24 14.29 10.46
N GLN A 176 11.56 14.37 10.25
CA GLN A 176 12.32 13.25 9.68
C GLN A 176 12.31 12.05 10.64
N ALA A 177 12.48 12.27 11.94
CA ALA A 177 12.38 11.22 12.94
C ALA A 177 10.98 10.58 12.97
N VAL A 178 9.91 11.40 12.90
CA VAL A 178 8.53 10.92 12.77
C VAL A 178 8.33 10.12 11.48
N MET A 179 8.90 10.55 10.35
CA MET A 179 8.85 9.80 9.10
C MET A 179 9.57 8.45 9.18
N VAL A 180 10.73 8.39 9.85
CA VAL A 180 11.46 7.14 10.05
C VAL A 180 10.67 6.20 10.95
N TRP A 181 10.21 6.68 12.09
CA TRP A 181 9.53 5.84 13.08
C TRP A 181 8.08 5.49 12.67
N GLY A 182 7.36 6.41 12.03
CA GLY A 182 5.98 6.24 11.58
C GLY A 182 5.78 5.29 10.38
N GLY A 183 6.79 4.53 10.01
CA GLY A 183 6.77 3.58 8.92
C GLY A 183 6.04 2.28 9.17
N LEU A 184 4.86 2.38 9.71
CA LEU A 184 4.03 1.23 10.00
C LEU A 184 3.81 0.37 8.75
N ARG A 185 4.11 -0.92 8.86
CA ARG A 185 3.83 -1.90 7.80
C ARG A 185 2.43 -2.46 8.02
N GLY A 186 1.59 -2.36 6.99
CA GLY A 186 0.20 -2.82 7.04
C GLY A 186 -0.02 -4.22 6.48
N GLY A 187 -1.30 -4.61 6.41
CA GLY A 187 -1.74 -5.92 5.91
C GLY A 187 -1.33 -6.24 4.47
N ILE A 188 -1.07 -5.22 3.63
CA ILE A 188 -0.66 -5.42 2.23
C ILE A 188 0.66 -6.20 2.13
N ALA A 189 1.65 -5.90 2.99
CA ALA A 189 2.93 -6.62 2.96
C ALA A 189 2.74 -8.11 3.29
N LEU A 190 1.84 -8.41 4.21
CA LEU A 190 1.51 -9.77 4.58
C LEU A 190 0.67 -10.49 3.52
N ALA A 191 -0.32 -9.80 2.96
CA ALA A 191 -1.10 -10.34 1.86
C ALA A 191 -0.19 -10.75 0.69
N LEU A 192 0.77 -9.88 0.32
CA LEU A 192 1.76 -10.20 -0.71
C LEU A 192 2.68 -11.36 -0.32
N ALA A 193 3.11 -11.45 0.94
CA ALA A 193 3.93 -12.58 1.39
C ALA A 193 3.17 -13.90 1.31
N LEU A 194 1.86 -13.91 1.59
CA LEU A 194 1.01 -15.09 1.47
C LEU A 194 0.73 -15.53 0.02
N THR A 195 0.89 -14.64 -0.96
CA THR A 195 0.77 -15.00 -2.39
C THR A 195 2.03 -15.67 -2.95
N LEU A 196 3.12 -15.74 -2.19
CA LEU A 196 4.33 -16.42 -2.61
C LEU A 196 4.08 -17.90 -2.87
N PRO A 197 4.60 -18.47 -3.97
CA PRO A 197 4.52 -19.91 -4.21
C PRO A 197 5.18 -20.71 -3.08
N ALA A 198 4.50 -21.73 -2.58
CA ALA A 198 5.04 -22.61 -1.53
C ALA A 198 6.32 -23.36 -1.97
N ALA A 199 6.52 -23.52 -3.29
CA ALA A 199 7.70 -24.12 -3.86
C ALA A 199 8.95 -23.22 -3.85
N LEU A 200 8.82 -21.94 -3.49
CA LEU A 200 9.94 -21.01 -3.44
C LEU A 200 10.90 -21.41 -2.31
N VAL A 201 12.18 -21.53 -2.63
CA VAL A 201 13.23 -21.76 -1.63
C VAL A 201 13.23 -20.60 -0.63
N GLY A 202 13.06 -20.90 0.66
CA GLY A 202 12.99 -19.88 1.69
C GLY A 202 11.59 -19.26 1.93
N HIS A 203 10.51 -19.80 1.31
CA HIS A 203 9.14 -19.33 1.52
C HIS A 203 8.76 -19.15 3.00
N SER A 204 9.04 -20.16 3.83
CA SER A 204 8.78 -20.10 5.28
C SER A 204 9.57 -18.99 5.98
N GLN A 205 10.81 -18.75 5.57
CA GLN A 205 11.66 -17.70 6.13
C GLN A 205 11.15 -16.30 5.77
N VAL A 206 10.73 -16.10 4.52
CA VAL A 206 10.14 -14.82 4.06
C VAL A 206 8.86 -14.53 4.82
N LEU A 207 8.01 -15.53 5.03
CA LEU A 207 6.79 -15.37 5.85
C LEU A 207 7.12 -14.97 7.29
N VAL A 208 8.05 -15.68 7.95
CA VAL A 208 8.48 -15.38 9.33
C VAL A 208 9.06 -13.96 9.44
N MET A 209 9.94 -13.56 8.50
CA MET A 209 10.52 -12.22 8.48
C MET A 209 9.45 -11.14 8.28
N THR A 210 8.56 -11.31 7.30
CA THR A 210 7.49 -10.35 7.03
C THR A 210 6.56 -10.21 8.22
N PHE A 211 6.19 -11.33 8.79
CA PHE A 211 5.36 -11.40 9.99
C PHE A 211 5.95 -10.65 11.16
N GLY A 212 7.20 -10.94 11.46
CA GLY A 212 7.88 -10.33 12.57
C GLY A 212 8.10 -8.84 12.40
N VAL A 213 8.43 -8.39 11.20
CA VAL A 213 8.51 -6.94 10.91
C VAL A 213 7.16 -6.27 11.13
N VAL A 214 6.05 -6.87 10.70
CA VAL A 214 4.71 -6.29 10.89
C VAL A 214 4.33 -6.27 12.36
N LEU A 215 4.55 -7.36 13.11
CA LEU A 215 4.32 -7.39 14.56
C LEU A 215 5.15 -6.34 15.30
N PHE A 216 6.43 -6.18 14.94
CA PHE A 216 7.29 -5.16 15.51
C PHE A 216 6.76 -3.74 15.21
N THR A 217 6.38 -3.47 13.97
CA THR A 217 5.89 -2.14 13.58
C THR A 217 4.59 -1.79 14.28
N LEU A 218 3.69 -2.74 14.45
CA LEU A 218 2.40 -2.52 15.14
C LEU A 218 2.55 -2.54 16.67
N GLY A 219 3.32 -3.49 17.20
CA GLY A 219 3.48 -3.64 18.64
C GLY A 219 4.41 -2.59 19.27
N VAL A 220 5.51 -2.28 18.61
CA VAL A 220 6.53 -1.37 19.16
C VAL A 220 6.42 0.03 18.57
N GLN A 221 6.49 0.17 17.23
CA GLN A 221 6.51 1.49 16.61
C GLN A 221 5.19 2.25 16.79
N ALA A 222 4.04 1.57 16.63
CA ALA A 222 2.75 2.24 16.79
C ALA A 222 2.49 2.68 18.24
N THR A 223 2.86 1.85 19.23
CA THR A 223 2.67 2.18 20.65
C THR A 223 3.64 3.24 21.15
N THR A 224 4.84 3.30 20.58
CA THR A 224 5.87 4.29 20.97
C THR A 224 5.81 5.58 20.13
N MET A 225 4.94 5.64 19.10
CA MET A 225 4.78 6.83 18.26
C MET A 225 4.49 8.12 19.03
N PRO A 226 3.63 8.12 20.09
CA PRO A 226 3.39 9.32 20.90
C PRO A 226 4.62 9.86 21.63
N MET A 227 5.67 9.05 21.80
CA MET A 227 6.93 9.49 22.45
C MET A 227 7.87 10.19 21.46
N VAL A 228 7.64 10.01 20.15
CA VAL A 228 8.46 10.59 19.09
C VAL A 228 7.85 11.90 18.57
N LEU A 229 6.56 12.11 18.82
CA LEU A 229 5.81 13.33 18.52
C LEU A 229 6.02 14.41 19.56
#